data_c03169577a27c9643f539b46d56b71c6
#
_entry.id   c03169577a27c9643f539b46d56b71c6
#
_cell.length_a   1.000
_cell.length_b   1.000
_cell.length_c   1.000
_cell.angle_alpha   90.00
_cell.angle_beta   90.00
_cell.angle_gamma   90.00
#
_symmetry.space_group_name_H-M   'P 1'
#
loop_
_entity.id
_entity.type
_entity.pdbx_description
1 polymer ?
#
loop_
_entity_poly.entity_id
_entity_poly.type
_entity_poly.pdbx_seq_one_letter_code
_entity_poly.pdbx_strand_id
1 'polypeptide(L)'
;MLHEPHASSTQETQLLYGHCAEVLGTDGLWLNVRGPDGYEGWMHDGYTAPSELDKFIKWAWDIESEISMGCSVRDSRGATLDLPLGAVIGDGHVIAGRALDMAHRRATFPPTADAIVASTTALFQGTYYQWGGITPWGADCSGMLQSIFALHGIHLLRDAWQQATQGAAVDCSLEDARPADLLFFSDREDGHITHVAMAIGGSQAVHIALGRGGHCLESFSQPDDYTRALAGRFRFARRIVA
;
A
#
# COMPACT_ATOMS: atom_id res chain seq x y z
N MET A 1 7.25 -9.93 3.81
CA MET A 1 6.86 -10.77 4.96
C MET A 1 6.08 -11.96 4.42
N LEU A 2 6.34 -13.13 4.93
CA LEU A 2 5.77 -14.40 4.47
C LEU A 2 4.82 -14.97 5.53
N HIS A 3 3.91 -15.84 5.12
CA HIS A 3 2.95 -16.51 6.00
C HIS A 3 3.66 -17.49 6.97
N GLU A 4 4.67 -18.22 6.48
CA GLU A 4 5.43 -19.21 7.23
C GLU A 4 6.95 -18.98 7.08
N PRO A 5 7.79 -19.53 8.01
CA PRO A 5 9.24 -19.30 8.02
C PRO A 5 10.01 -20.13 6.98
N HIS A 6 9.65 -20.04 5.72
CA HIS A 6 10.37 -20.67 4.61
C HIS A 6 10.19 -19.92 3.28
N ALA A 7 11.20 -19.95 2.41
CA ALA A 7 11.29 -19.13 1.20
C ALA A 7 10.19 -19.39 0.15
N SER A 8 9.53 -20.54 0.17
CA SER A 8 8.41 -20.87 -0.75
C SER A 8 7.03 -20.57 -0.17
N SER A 9 6.96 -19.95 1.02
CA SER A 9 5.71 -19.53 1.63
C SER A 9 5.09 -18.35 0.88
N THR A 10 3.77 -18.19 1.02
CA THR A 10 3.04 -17.08 0.41
C THR A 10 3.50 -15.74 0.98
N GLN A 11 3.74 -14.76 0.12
CA GLN A 11 3.97 -13.38 0.54
C GLN A 11 2.64 -12.79 1.02
N GLU A 12 2.63 -12.20 2.21
CA GLU A 12 1.46 -11.53 2.78
C GLU A 12 1.55 -10.01 2.64
N THR A 13 2.75 -9.47 2.84
CA THR A 13 3.04 -8.03 2.69
C THR A 13 4.53 -7.81 2.51
N GLN A 14 4.96 -6.55 2.41
CA GLN A 14 6.35 -6.16 2.29
C GLN A 14 6.73 -5.15 3.39
N LEU A 15 7.98 -5.26 3.85
CA LEU A 15 8.68 -4.18 4.52
C LEU A 15 9.72 -3.65 3.52
N LEU A 16 9.75 -2.35 3.32
CA LEU A 16 10.65 -1.73 2.37
C LEU A 16 11.98 -1.37 3.05
N TYR A 17 12.96 -1.02 2.26
CA TYR A 17 14.24 -0.51 2.76
C TYR A 17 14.01 0.62 3.77
N GLY A 18 14.71 0.56 4.90
CA GLY A 18 14.60 1.53 5.99
C GLY A 18 13.37 1.37 6.88
N HIS A 19 12.42 0.48 6.54
CA HIS A 19 11.31 0.17 7.43
C HIS A 19 11.81 -0.61 8.65
N CYS A 20 11.24 -0.32 9.82
CA CYS A 20 11.52 -1.03 11.06
C CYS A 20 10.35 -1.95 11.42
N ALA A 21 10.65 -3.02 12.15
CA ALA A 21 9.65 -3.94 12.69
C ALA A 21 10.08 -4.44 14.08
N GLU A 22 9.10 -4.76 14.89
CA GLU A 22 9.32 -5.43 16.17
C GLU A 22 9.52 -6.94 15.94
N VAL A 23 10.55 -7.53 16.51
CA VAL A 23 10.78 -8.97 16.48
C VAL A 23 9.98 -9.62 17.62
N LEU A 24 9.02 -10.49 17.26
CA LEU A 24 8.15 -11.21 18.19
C LEU A 24 8.69 -12.56 18.57
N GLY A 25 9.47 -13.20 17.68
CA GLY A 25 10.03 -14.54 17.86
C GLY A 25 10.97 -14.92 16.72
N THR A 26 11.60 -16.09 16.84
CA THR A 26 12.56 -16.59 15.86
C THR A 26 12.36 -18.08 15.61
N ASP A 27 12.60 -18.52 14.37
CA ASP A 27 12.73 -19.94 13.98
C ASP A 27 13.95 -20.07 13.05
N GLY A 28 15.08 -20.53 13.59
CA GLY A 28 16.37 -20.55 12.89
C GLY A 28 16.79 -19.15 12.44
N LEU A 29 16.92 -18.94 11.12
CA LEU A 29 17.23 -17.66 10.50
C LEU A 29 15.99 -16.84 10.14
N TRP A 30 14.80 -17.27 10.55
CA TRP A 30 13.56 -16.57 10.30
C TRP A 30 13.11 -15.79 11.53
N LEU A 31 12.70 -14.55 11.30
CA LEU A 31 12.17 -13.65 12.30
C LEU A 31 10.66 -13.51 12.11
N ASN A 32 9.89 -13.82 13.14
CA ASN A 32 8.49 -13.40 13.20
C ASN A 32 8.46 -11.93 13.62
N VAL A 33 7.92 -11.07 12.77
CA VAL A 33 7.97 -9.64 12.97
C VAL A 33 6.60 -9.00 12.89
N ARG A 34 6.43 -7.88 13.61
CA ARG A 34 5.28 -6.99 13.50
C ARG A 34 5.71 -5.68 12.88
N GLY A 35 5.10 -5.31 11.76
CA GLY A 35 5.27 -4.02 11.11
C GLY A 35 4.58 -2.88 11.88
N PRO A 36 4.80 -1.63 11.50
CA PRO A 36 4.20 -0.48 12.17
C PRO A 36 2.68 -0.35 11.97
N ASP A 37 2.15 -0.98 10.93
CA ASP A 37 0.72 -1.13 10.68
C ASP A 37 0.06 -2.24 11.53
N GLY A 38 0.86 -2.92 12.38
CA GLY A 38 0.44 -4.02 13.21
C GLY A 38 0.38 -5.37 12.49
N TYR A 39 0.73 -5.42 11.20
CA TYR A 39 0.72 -6.68 10.43
C TYR A 39 1.88 -7.58 10.85
N GLU A 40 1.59 -8.87 11.05
CA GLU A 40 2.57 -9.85 11.48
C GLU A 40 2.93 -10.82 10.35
N GLY A 41 4.15 -11.31 10.34
CA GLY A 41 4.61 -12.30 9.38
C GLY A 41 6.09 -12.61 9.52
N TRP A 42 6.58 -13.50 8.68
CA TRP A 42 7.93 -13.99 8.74
C TRP A 42 8.84 -13.31 7.72
N MET A 43 10.06 -13.01 8.11
CA MET A 43 11.12 -12.55 7.19
C MET A 43 12.45 -13.21 7.56
N HIS A 44 13.30 -13.40 6.56
CA HIS A 44 14.64 -13.94 6.80
C HIS A 44 15.56 -12.84 7.35
N ASP A 45 16.41 -13.17 8.33
CA ASP A 45 17.33 -12.24 9.00
C ASP A 45 18.35 -11.58 8.05
N GLY A 46 18.71 -12.27 6.95
CA GLY A 46 19.59 -11.72 5.90
C GLY A 46 19.06 -10.45 5.21
N TYR A 47 17.77 -10.10 5.38
CA TYR A 47 17.18 -8.85 4.90
C TYR A 47 17.13 -7.77 5.98
N THR A 48 17.64 -8.01 7.17
CA THR A 48 17.49 -7.13 8.32
C THR A 48 18.84 -6.67 8.87
N ALA A 49 18.79 -5.58 9.62
CA ALA A 49 19.87 -5.16 10.49
C ALA A 49 19.28 -4.82 11.86
N PRO A 50 19.96 -5.16 12.97
CA PRO A 50 19.54 -4.74 14.29
C PRO A 50 19.40 -3.22 14.36
N SER A 51 18.34 -2.74 14.98
CA SER A 51 18.09 -1.32 15.21
C SER A 51 17.70 -1.08 16.66
N GLU A 52 17.93 0.13 17.12
CA GLU A 52 17.56 0.55 18.46
C GLU A 52 16.08 0.97 18.51
N LEU A 53 15.44 0.83 19.67
CA LEU A 53 14.03 1.15 19.85
C LEU A 53 13.70 2.61 19.53
N ASP A 54 14.62 3.53 19.78
CA ASP A 54 14.43 4.95 19.46
C ASP A 54 14.39 5.21 17.95
N LYS A 55 15.13 4.45 17.15
CA LYS A 55 15.03 4.50 15.69
C LYS A 55 13.69 3.98 15.19
N PHE A 56 13.18 2.90 15.79
CA PHE A 56 11.85 2.39 15.48
C PHE A 56 10.76 3.43 15.82
N ILE A 57 10.82 4.05 16.98
CA ILE A 57 9.87 5.09 17.40
C ILE A 57 9.94 6.30 16.46
N LYS A 58 11.13 6.79 16.14
CA LYS A 58 11.30 7.90 15.19
C LYS A 58 10.70 7.59 13.84
N TRP A 59 10.96 6.40 13.31
CA TRP A 59 10.41 5.98 12.03
C TRP A 59 8.88 5.82 12.07
N ALA A 60 8.33 5.17 13.09
CA ALA A 60 6.90 4.96 13.25
C ALA A 60 6.13 6.29 13.39
N TRP A 61 6.75 7.31 13.98
CA TRP A 61 6.17 8.64 14.17
C TRP A 61 6.66 9.67 13.15
N ASP A 62 7.53 9.28 12.22
CA ASP A 62 7.84 9.99 11.01
C ASP A 62 8.48 11.38 11.17
N ILE A 63 9.45 11.52 12.04
CA ILE A 63 9.88 12.85 12.46
C ILE A 63 11.08 13.40 11.65
N GLU A 64 11.94 12.57 11.04
CA GLU A 64 13.19 13.06 10.43
C GLU A 64 13.63 12.29 9.15
N SER A 65 12.82 11.39 8.61
CA SER A 65 13.24 10.54 7.50
C SER A 65 12.81 11.10 6.14
N GLU A 66 13.64 10.91 5.11
CA GLU A 66 13.23 11.11 3.73
C GLU A 66 12.55 9.86 3.18
N ILE A 67 11.57 10.05 2.31
CA ILE A 67 10.84 8.97 1.64
C ILE A 67 11.24 8.94 0.17
N SER A 68 11.59 7.77 -0.33
CA SER A 68 11.82 7.53 -1.75
C SER A 68 10.54 7.74 -2.56
N MET A 69 10.64 8.49 -3.63
CA MET A 69 9.64 8.60 -4.70
C MET A 69 10.00 7.77 -5.94
N GLY A 70 10.81 6.71 -5.75
CA GLY A 70 11.52 6.02 -6.81
C GLY A 70 12.87 6.66 -7.05
N CYS A 71 13.86 6.34 -6.20
CA CYS A 71 15.21 6.89 -6.31
C CYS A 71 16.26 5.79 -6.19
N SER A 72 17.49 6.10 -6.54
CA SER A 72 18.66 5.27 -6.26
C SER A 72 19.48 5.92 -5.16
N VAL A 73 19.95 5.12 -4.23
CA VAL A 73 20.82 5.57 -3.13
C VAL A 73 22.17 4.85 -3.19
N ARG A 74 23.17 5.47 -2.60
CA ARG A 74 24.42 4.80 -2.26
C ARG A 74 24.45 4.53 -0.77
N ASP A 75 24.55 3.25 -0.40
CA ASP A 75 24.66 2.87 1.01
C ASP A 75 26.07 3.18 1.57
N SER A 76 26.24 3.02 2.87
CA SER A 76 27.52 3.26 3.57
C SER A 76 28.64 2.35 3.09
N ARG A 77 28.37 1.26 2.38
CA ARG A 77 29.35 0.34 1.80
C ARG A 77 29.70 0.70 0.35
N GLY A 78 29.07 1.74 -0.21
CA GLY A 78 29.26 2.20 -1.58
C GLY A 78 28.44 1.44 -2.63
N ALA A 79 27.53 0.54 -2.23
CA ALA A 79 26.62 -0.13 -3.15
C ALA A 79 25.50 0.81 -3.60
N THR A 80 25.10 0.71 -4.86
CA THR A 80 23.95 1.42 -5.40
C THR A 80 22.72 0.53 -5.27
N LEU A 81 21.66 1.07 -4.67
CA LEU A 81 20.37 0.41 -4.47
C LEU A 81 19.27 1.25 -5.09
N ASP A 82 18.42 0.63 -5.92
CA ASP A 82 17.20 1.24 -6.39
C ASP A 82 16.10 1.02 -5.34
N LEU A 83 15.46 2.10 -4.92
CA LEU A 83 14.44 2.10 -3.88
C LEU A 83 13.07 2.39 -4.47
N PRO A 84 12.05 1.58 -4.14
CA PRO A 84 10.69 1.84 -4.57
C PRO A 84 10.10 3.06 -3.84
N LEU A 85 8.93 3.49 -4.32
CA LEU A 85 8.08 4.44 -3.61
C LEU A 85 7.82 3.96 -2.17
N GLY A 86 7.98 4.86 -1.20
CA GLY A 86 7.69 4.59 0.21
C GLY A 86 8.86 4.02 1.03
N ALA A 87 9.97 3.63 0.40
CA ALA A 87 11.18 3.26 1.13
C ALA A 87 11.72 4.46 1.93
N VAL A 88 12.22 4.21 3.14
CA VAL A 88 12.74 5.24 4.05
C VAL A 88 14.26 5.35 3.88
N ILE A 89 14.73 6.56 3.63
CA ILE A 89 16.15 6.85 3.44
C ILE A 89 16.70 7.39 4.76
N GLY A 90 17.44 6.53 5.48
CA GLY A 90 18.13 6.91 6.71
C GLY A 90 19.57 7.32 6.43
N ASP A 91 20.45 6.32 6.35
CA ASP A 91 21.89 6.54 6.17
C ASP A 91 22.33 6.51 4.68
N GLY A 92 21.37 6.47 3.75
CA GLY A 92 21.61 6.45 2.31
C GLY A 92 21.84 7.84 1.73
N HIS A 93 22.66 7.92 0.68
CA HIS A 93 22.85 9.15 -0.09
C HIS A 93 22.14 9.02 -1.44
N VAL A 94 21.16 9.90 -1.70
CA VAL A 94 20.43 9.94 -2.99
C VAL A 94 21.39 10.36 -4.11
N ILE A 95 21.53 9.53 -5.13
CA ILE A 95 22.38 9.75 -6.30
C ILE A 95 21.59 9.95 -7.59
N ALA A 96 20.32 9.49 -7.63
CA ALA A 96 19.43 9.67 -8.76
C ALA A 96 17.96 9.58 -8.30
N GLY A 97 17.07 10.18 -9.07
CA GLY A 97 15.64 10.20 -8.76
C GLY A 97 15.28 11.22 -7.69
N ARG A 98 14.17 10.98 -6.98
CA ARG A 98 13.60 11.94 -6.03
C ARG A 98 13.31 11.29 -4.67
N ALA A 99 13.65 12.00 -3.61
CA ALA A 99 13.22 11.74 -2.25
C ALA A 99 12.56 12.98 -1.67
N LEU A 100 11.71 12.80 -0.66
CA LEU A 100 11.00 13.88 0.01
C LEU A 100 11.20 13.77 1.52
N ASP A 101 11.61 14.85 2.16
CA ASP A 101 11.45 15.00 3.60
C ASP A 101 9.97 15.19 3.96
N MET A 102 9.69 15.16 5.26
CA MET A 102 8.32 15.27 5.78
C MET A 102 7.59 16.55 5.39
N ALA A 103 8.28 17.69 5.37
CA ALA A 103 7.66 18.97 5.04
C ALA A 103 7.26 19.00 3.57
N HIS A 104 8.15 18.57 2.68
CA HIS A 104 7.89 18.45 1.26
C HIS A 104 6.83 17.36 0.97
N ARG A 105 6.83 16.24 1.68
CA ARG A 105 5.79 15.22 1.55
C ARG A 105 4.41 15.79 1.85
N ARG A 106 4.23 16.44 3.01
CA ARG A 106 2.95 17.05 3.41
C ARG A 106 2.47 18.12 2.42
N ALA A 107 3.39 18.92 1.89
CA ALA A 107 3.06 19.93 0.88
C ALA A 107 2.67 19.30 -0.46
N THR A 108 3.32 18.21 -0.87
CA THR A 108 3.09 17.55 -2.15
C THR A 108 1.86 16.64 -2.12
N PHE A 109 1.60 16.00 -0.97
CA PHE A 109 0.55 14.99 -0.77
C PHE A 109 -0.39 15.40 0.37
N PRO A 110 -1.19 16.46 0.21
CA PRO A 110 -2.19 16.84 1.21
C PRO A 110 -3.26 15.75 1.32
N PRO A 111 -3.85 15.54 2.52
CA PRO A 111 -4.86 14.51 2.77
C PRO A 111 -6.25 14.93 2.23
N THR A 112 -6.33 15.19 0.92
CA THR A 112 -7.57 15.58 0.23
C THR A 112 -7.94 14.54 -0.82
N ALA A 113 -9.24 14.37 -1.08
CA ALA A 113 -9.74 13.40 -2.04
C ALA A 113 -9.11 13.57 -3.42
N ASP A 114 -9.05 14.79 -3.94
CA ASP A 114 -8.49 15.09 -5.27
C ASP A 114 -7.00 14.72 -5.37
N ALA A 115 -6.22 15.04 -4.32
CA ALA A 115 -4.79 14.73 -4.30
C ALA A 115 -4.54 13.21 -4.20
N ILE A 116 -5.34 12.49 -3.41
CA ILE A 116 -5.26 11.03 -3.27
C ILE A 116 -5.60 10.36 -4.61
N VAL A 117 -6.68 10.79 -5.27
CA VAL A 117 -7.08 10.28 -6.59
C VAL A 117 -5.97 10.52 -7.62
N ALA A 118 -5.42 11.74 -7.68
CA ALA A 118 -4.32 12.08 -8.60
C ALA A 118 -3.10 11.20 -8.36
N SER A 119 -2.71 10.97 -7.09
CA SER A 119 -1.59 10.13 -6.72
C SER A 119 -1.82 8.66 -7.10
N THR A 120 -3.01 8.13 -6.85
CA THR A 120 -3.34 6.72 -7.14
C THR A 120 -3.30 6.44 -8.64
N THR A 121 -3.82 7.34 -9.45
CA THR A 121 -3.84 7.19 -10.90
C THR A 121 -2.46 7.37 -11.53
N ALA A 122 -1.59 8.21 -10.95
CA ALA A 122 -0.29 8.52 -11.52
C ALA A 122 0.84 7.60 -11.05
N LEU A 123 0.94 7.35 -9.73
CA LEU A 123 2.12 6.69 -9.15
C LEU A 123 2.13 5.17 -9.34
N PHE A 124 0.98 4.55 -9.54
CA PHE A 124 0.85 3.12 -9.79
C PHE A 124 0.47 2.77 -11.24
N GLN A 125 0.46 3.76 -12.14
CA GLN A 125 0.21 3.50 -13.56
C GLN A 125 1.24 2.51 -14.12
N GLY A 126 0.76 1.43 -14.76
CA GLY A 126 1.62 0.39 -15.30
C GLY A 126 2.10 -0.66 -14.29
N THR A 127 1.73 -0.55 -13.01
CA THR A 127 2.03 -1.56 -12.00
C THR A 127 1.27 -2.85 -12.32
N TYR A 128 1.96 -3.98 -12.37
CA TYR A 128 1.33 -5.29 -12.50
C TYR A 128 0.87 -5.84 -11.14
N TYR A 129 -0.07 -6.79 -11.19
CA TYR A 129 -0.56 -7.44 -9.99
C TYR A 129 0.51 -8.31 -9.34
N GLN A 130 0.75 -8.09 -8.05
CA GLN A 130 1.58 -8.95 -7.21
C GLN A 130 0.90 -9.12 -5.86
N TRP A 131 0.54 -10.37 -5.53
CA TRP A 131 -0.02 -10.68 -4.21
C TRP A 131 0.93 -10.26 -3.10
N GLY A 132 0.42 -9.60 -2.07
CA GLY A 132 1.24 -9.08 -0.96
C GLY A 132 2.13 -7.89 -1.31
N GLY A 133 2.08 -7.38 -2.56
CA GLY A 133 2.86 -6.24 -3.00
C GLY A 133 2.28 -4.90 -2.56
N ILE A 134 3.16 -3.92 -2.32
CA ILE A 134 2.77 -2.57 -1.86
C ILE A 134 3.48 -1.45 -2.64
N THR A 135 4.17 -1.75 -3.74
CA THR A 135 4.99 -0.77 -4.47
C THR A 135 4.60 -0.69 -5.94
N PRO A 136 4.99 0.38 -6.66
CA PRO A 136 4.84 0.45 -8.11
C PRO A 136 5.59 -0.64 -8.90
N TRP A 137 6.49 -1.39 -8.26
CA TRP A 137 7.16 -2.54 -8.87
C TRP A 137 6.28 -3.80 -8.89
N GLY A 138 5.22 -3.81 -8.11
CA GLY A 138 4.20 -4.83 -8.02
C GLY A 138 3.38 -4.61 -6.76
N ALA A 139 2.05 -4.66 -6.90
CA ALA A 139 1.13 -4.44 -5.79
C ALA A 139 -0.15 -5.27 -5.95
N ASP A 140 -0.84 -5.48 -4.84
CA ASP A 140 -2.24 -5.91 -4.85
C ASP A 140 -3.19 -4.73 -4.60
N CYS A 141 -4.49 -5.00 -4.60
CA CYS A 141 -5.52 -3.98 -4.49
C CYS A 141 -5.41 -3.12 -3.22
N SER A 142 -5.30 -3.76 -2.07
CA SER A 142 -5.21 -3.10 -0.76
C SER A 142 -3.82 -2.52 -0.50
N GLY A 143 -2.75 -3.16 -1.00
CA GLY A 143 -1.38 -2.66 -0.87
C GLY A 143 -1.14 -1.36 -1.62
N MET A 144 -1.70 -1.21 -2.83
CA MET A 144 -1.68 0.08 -3.54
C MET A 144 -2.34 1.18 -2.71
N LEU A 145 -3.55 0.93 -2.20
CA LEU A 145 -4.29 1.93 -1.43
C LEU A 145 -3.59 2.25 -0.11
N GLN A 146 -3.07 1.24 0.61
CA GLN A 146 -2.28 1.44 1.82
C GLN A 146 -1.10 2.38 1.56
N SER A 147 -0.33 2.14 0.51
CA SER A 147 0.85 2.95 0.17
C SER A 147 0.49 4.37 -0.24
N ILE A 148 -0.56 4.55 -1.05
CA ILE A 148 -1.02 5.88 -1.45
C ILE A 148 -1.52 6.66 -0.24
N PHE A 149 -2.41 6.10 0.56
CA PHE A 149 -2.93 6.80 1.75
C PHE A 149 -1.81 7.14 2.75
N ALA A 150 -0.81 6.26 2.91
CA ALA A 150 0.36 6.53 3.73
C ALA A 150 1.17 7.75 3.24
N LEU A 151 1.33 7.95 1.93
CA LEU A 151 1.94 9.18 1.38
C LEU A 151 1.19 10.43 1.80
N HIS A 152 -0.14 10.36 1.89
CA HIS A 152 -1.00 11.45 2.32
C HIS A 152 -1.13 11.56 3.85
N GLY A 153 -0.35 10.77 4.62
CA GLY A 153 -0.36 10.79 6.09
C GLY A 153 -1.55 10.09 6.72
N ILE A 154 -2.22 9.21 5.98
CA ILE A 154 -3.38 8.44 6.43
C ILE A 154 -3.01 6.96 6.47
N HIS A 155 -3.19 6.32 7.64
CA HIS A 155 -2.84 4.92 7.83
C HIS A 155 -4.03 4.00 7.53
N LEU A 156 -3.92 3.20 6.48
CA LEU A 156 -4.81 2.09 6.20
C LEU A 156 -4.19 0.77 6.70
N LEU A 157 -5.04 -0.12 7.17
CA LEU A 157 -4.65 -1.50 7.45
C LEU A 157 -4.28 -2.23 6.15
N ARG A 158 -3.59 -3.38 6.27
CA ARG A 158 -2.99 -4.04 5.11
C ARG A 158 -4.01 -4.69 4.18
N ASP A 159 -4.92 -5.47 4.73
CA ASP A 159 -5.82 -6.29 3.93
C ASP A 159 -7.13 -5.55 3.59
N ALA A 160 -7.72 -5.87 2.45
CA ALA A 160 -8.97 -5.27 2.01
C ALA A 160 -10.11 -5.45 3.04
N TRP A 161 -10.20 -6.63 3.68
CA TRP A 161 -11.20 -6.89 4.72
C TRP A 161 -10.95 -6.07 5.99
N GLN A 162 -9.71 -5.77 6.31
CA GLN A 162 -9.34 -4.89 7.43
C GLN A 162 -9.67 -3.42 7.08
N GLN A 163 -9.29 -2.96 5.86
CA GLN A 163 -9.63 -1.61 5.37
C GLN A 163 -11.14 -1.38 5.36
N ALA A 164 -11.93 -2.42 5.12
CA ALA A 164 -13.39 -2.36 5.17
C ALA A 164 -13.98 -2.00 6.56
N THR A 165 -13.17 -2.10 7.61
CA THR A 165 -13.58 -1.69 8.97
C THR A 165 -13.25 -0.22 9.29
N GLN A 166 -12.49 0.46 8.42
CA GLN A 166 -12.01 1.83 8.65
C GLN A 166 -12.94 2.87 7.99
N GLY A 167 -12.89 4.08 8.51
CA GLY A 167 -13.64 5.22 7.99
C GLY A 167 -15.15 5.18 8.24
N ALA A 168 -15.85 6.15 7.68
CA ALA A 168 -17.30 6.26 7.79
C ALA A 168 -18.01 5.36 6.76
N ALA A 169 -19.10 4.72 7.16
CA ALA A 169 -19.97 4.01 6.22
C ALA A 169 -20.60 5.00 5.25
N VAL A 170 -20.64 4.65 3.98
CA VAL A 170 -21.29 5.44 2.93
C VAL A 170 -22.38 4.59 2.29
N ASP A 171 -23.61 5.10 2.34
CA ASP A 171 -24.74 4.52 1.62
C ASP A 171 -24.77 5.12 0.20
N CYS A 172 -24.14 4.43 -0.74
CA CYS A 172 -24.08 4.86 -2.13
C CYS A 172 -24.06 3.67 -3.09
N SER A 173 -24.49 3.91 -4.32
CA SER A 173 -24.23 3.02 -5.46
C SER A 173 -22.78 3.22 -5.96
N LEU A 174 -22.35 2.35 -6.88
CA LEU A 174 -21.05 2.54 -7.57
C LEU A 174 -21.02 3.82 -8.40
N GLU A 175 -22.19 4.24 -8.90
CA GLU A 175 -22.30 5.46 -9.72
C GLU A 175 -22.24 6.74 -8.88
N ASP A 176 -22.68 6.68 -7.61
CA ASP A 176 -22.77 7.84 -6.72
C ASP A 176 -21.58 8.00 -5.78
N ALA A 177 -20.64 7.04 -5.82
CA ALA A 177 -19.44 7.09 -4.98
C ALA A 177 -18.58 8.32 -5.31
N ARG A 178 -18.16 9.01 -4.25
CA ARG A 178 -17.34 10.23 -4.39
C ARG A 178 -15.85 9.89 -4.56
N PRO A 179 -15.06 10.79 -5.16
CA PRO A 179 -13.61 10.61 -5.22
C PRO A 179 -13.00 10.26 -3.87
N ALA A 180 -12.09 9.30 -3.85
CA ALA A 180 -11.43 8.70 -2.69
C ALA A 180 -12.33 7.85 -1.74
N ASP A 181 -13.60 7.60 -2.06
CA ASP A 181 -14.36 6.54 -1.40
C ASP A 181 -13.76 5.18 -1.74
N LEU A 182 -13.58 4.32 -0.74
CA LEU A 182 -13.13 2.95 -0.93
C LEU A 182 -14.33 2.04 -1.18
N LEU A 183 -14.28 1.30 -2.28
CA LEU A 183 -15.33 0.40 -2.75
C LEU A 183 -14.93 -1.04 -2.44
N PHE A 184 -15.75 -1.76 -1.69
CA PHE A 184 -15.45 -3.11 -1.24
C PHE A 184 -16.29 -4.17 -1.95
N PHE A 185 -15.61 -5.25 -2.35
CA PHE A 185 -16.19 -6.32 -3.15
C PHE A 185 -15.96 -7.67 -2.50
N SER A 186 -16.88 -8.61 -2.75
CA SER A 186 -16.74 -10.00 -2.32
C SER A 186 -17.30 -10.93 -3.37
N ASP A 187 -16.52 -11.95 -3.71
CA ASP A 187 -16.92 -13.10 -4.52
C ASP A 187 -17.30 -14.32 -3.66
N ARG A 188 -17.28 -14.15 -2.32
CA ARG A 188 -17.61 -15.21 -1.35
C ARG A 188 -19.08 -15.16 -0.93
N GLU A 189 -19.65 -16.33 -0.70
CA GLU A 189 -21.04 -16.45 -0.21
C GLU A 189 -21.23 -15.89 1.21
N ASP A 190 -20.17 -15.98 2.06
CA ASP A 190 -20.17 -15.44 3.42
C ASP A 190 -20.01 -13.91 3.46
N GLY A 191 -19.81 -13.27 2.31
CA GLY A 191 -19.66 -11.81 2.20
C GLY A 191 -18.31 -11.27 2.69
N HIS A 192 -17.35 -12.15 3.06
CA HIS A 192 -16.01 -11.70 3.44
C HIS A 192 -15.35 -10.92 2.30
N ILE A 193 -14.85 -9.72 2.59
CA ILE A 193 -14.26 -8.83 1.58
C ILE A 193 -12.99 -9.43 1.02
N THR A 194 -12.93 -9.54 -0.30
CA THR A 194 -11.80 -10.11 -1.04
C THR A 194 -11.12 -9.11 -1.96
N HIS A 195 -11.73 -7.95 -2.20
CA HIS A 195 -11.17 -6.95 -3.09
C HIS A 195 -11.60 -5.53 -2.71
N VAL A 196 -10.76 -4.55 -3.05
CA VAL A 196 -11.02 -3.12 -2.84
C VAL A 196 -10.60 -2.33 -4.08
N ALA A 197 -11.39 -1.31 -4.41
CA ALA A 197 -11.06 -0.28 -5.39
C ALA A 197 -11.29 1.10 -4.77
N MET A 198 -10.83 2.15 -5.42
CA MET A 198 -11.10 3.53 -5.01
C MET A 198 -11.88 4.25 -6.10
N ALA A 199 -12.99 4.88 -5.72
CA ALA A 199 -13.75 5.74 -6.62
C ALA A 199 -12.92 6.97 -7.01
N ILE A 200 -12.97 7.34 -8.29
CA ILE A 200 -12.28 8.53 -8.81
C ILE A 200 -13.27 9.60 -9.33
N GLY A 201 -14.57 9.34 -9.14
CA GLY A 201 -15.66 10.19 -9.66
C GLY A 201 -16.13 9.77 -11.05
N GLY A 202 -17.24 10.32 -11.51
CA GLY A 202 -17.79 10.04 -12.85
C GLY A 202 -18.14 8.58 -13.09
N SER A 203 -18.61 7.86 -12.08
CA SER A 203 -18.88 6.40 -12.14
C SER A 203 -17.66 5.57 -12.52
N GLN A 204 -16.47 6.00 -12.08
CA GLN A 204 -15.20 5.34 -12.35
C GLN A 204 -14.48 4.95 -11.06
N ALA A 205 -13.70 3.89 -11.12
CA ALA A 205 -12.82 3.47 -10.05
C ALA A 205 -11.44 3.05 -10.56
N VAL A 206 -10.44 3.15 -9.68
CA VAL A 206 -9.07 2.67 -9.90
C VAL A 206 -8.77 1.52 -8.94
N HIS A 207 -8.11 0.48 -9.43
CA HIS A 207 -7.65 -0.62 -8.62
C HIS A 207 -6.46 -1.34 -9.26
N ILE A 208 -5.86 -2.27 -8.50
CA ILE A 208 -4.95 -3.28 -9.04
C ILE A 208 -5.64 -4.64 -8.95
N ALA A 209 -5.83 -5.30 -10.08
CA ALA A 209 -6.57 -6.55 -10.16
C ALA A 209 -5.84 -7.62 -10.96
N LEU A 210 -5.83 -8.86 -10.44
CA LEU A 210 -5.23 -10.01 -11.13
C LEU A 210 -5.88 -10.22 -12.50
N GLY A 211 -7.21 -10.15 -12.59
CA GLY A 211 -7.96 -10.33 -13.84
C GLY A 211 -7.72 -9.25 -14.91
N ARG A 212 -7.13 -8.12 -14.52
CA ARG A 212 -6.67 -7.05 -15.43
C ARG A 212 -5.15 -7.06 -15.64
N GLY A 213 -4.44 -7.95 -14.94
CA GLY A 213 -2.98 -8.02 -14.98
C GLY A 213 -2.28 -6.94 -14.13
N GLY A 214 -3.01 -6.01 -13.54
CA GLY A 214 -2.42 -4.93 -12.73
C GLY A 214 -3.33 -3.73 -12.54
N HIS A 215 -2.71 -2.55 -12.53
CA HIS A 215 -3.39 -1.26 -12.37
C HIS A 215 -4.32 -0.98 -13.56
N CYS A 216 -5.56 -0.67 -13.26
CA CYS A 216 -6.56 -0.34 -14.26
C CYS A 216 -7.63 0.61 -13.74
N LEU A 217 -8.32 1.23 -14.69
CA LEU A 217 -9.49 2.07 -14.47
C LEU A 217 -10.73 1.33 -14.95
N GLU A 218 -11.76 1.26 -14.12
CA GLU A 218 -13.07 0.70 -14.47
C GLU A 218 -14.08 1.81 -14.68
N SER A 219 -14.97 1.63 -15.67
CA SER A 219 -16.11 2.53 -15.91
C SER A 219 -17.41 1.78 -15.68
N PHE A 220 -18.12 2.12 -14.63
CA PHE A 220 -19.42 1.51 -14.31
C PHE A 220 -20.56 2.05 -15.19
N SER A 221 -20.38 3.21 -15.82
CA SER A 221 -21.34 3.75 -16.80
C SER A 221 -21.20 3.11 -18.19
N GLN A 222 -20.02 2.54 -18.51
CA GLN A 222 -19.77 1.85 -19.77
C GLN A 222 -19.01 0.52 -19.51
N PRO A 223 -19.65 -0.42 -18.79
CA PRO A 223 -18.95 -1.61 -18.30
C PRO A 223 -18.71 -2.62 -19.42
N ASP A 224 -17.50 -3.17 -19.48
CA ASP A 224 -17.21 -4.43 -20.17
C ASP A 224 -17.66 -5.65 -19.33
N ASP A 225 -17.37 -6.86 -19.79
CA ASP A 225 -17.77 -8.10 -19.08
C ASP A 225 -17.12 -8.21 -17.69
N TYR A 226 -15.85 -7.82 -17.58
CA TYR A 226 -15.13 -7.82 -16.30
C TYR A 226 -15.74 -6.80 -15.32
N THR A 227 -15.96 -5.57 -15.77
CA THR A 227 -16.55 -4.49 -14.95
C THR A 227 -17.97 -4.85 -14.49
N ARG A 228 -18.77 -5.49 -15.36
CA ARG A 228 -20.11 -6.00 -14.97
C ARG A 228 -20.01 -7.06 -13.89
N ALA A 229 -19.08 -8.02 -14.04
CA ALA A 229 -18.86 -9.04 -13.02
C ALA A 229 -18.35 -8.45 -11.69
N LEU A 230 -17.47 -7.45 -11.77
CA LEU A 230 -16.99 -6.73 -10.58
C LEU A 230 -18.15 -5.98 -9.89
N ALA A 231 -18.95 -5.24 -10.65
CA ALA A 231 -20.12 -4.52 -10.11
C ALA A 231 -21.09 -5.46 -9.38
N GLY A 232 -21.34 -6.66 -9.89
CA GLY A 232 -22.17 -7.67 -9.24
C GLY A 232 -21.63 -8.18 -7.89
N ARG A 233 -20.36 -7.93 -7.58
CA ARG A 233 -19.71 -8.30 -6.31
C ARG A 233 -19.62 -7.16 -5.31
N PHE A 234 -20.07 -5.95 -5.67
CA PHE A 234 -20.06 -4.78 -4.78
C PHE A 234 -20.87 -5.04 -3.51
N ARG A 235 -20.33 -4.63 -2.37
CA ARG A 235 -20.96 -4.80 -1.05
C ARG A 235 -21.29 -3.46 -0.40
N PHE A 236 -20.33 -2.59 -0.26
CA PHE A 236 -20.50 -1.27 0.36
C PHE A 236 -19.29 -0.37 0.07
N ALA A 237 -19.39 0.89 0.48
CA ALA A 237 -18.30 1.85 0.43
C ALA A 237 -17.94 2.40 1.81
N ARG A 238 -16.70 2.88 1.94
CA ARG A 238 -16.19 3.60 3.12
C ARG A 238 -15.55 4.90 2.69
N ARG A 239 -15.75 5.94 3.48
CA ARG A 239 -15.09 7.25 3.31
C ARG A 239 -14.03 7.42 4.37
N ILE A 240 -12.79 7.58 3.94
CA ILE A 240 -11.61 7.75 4.81
C ILE A 240 -11.32 9.23 5.01
N VAL A 241 -11.51 10.04 3.97
CA VAL A 241 -11.29 11.50 4.00
C VAL A 241 -12.61 12.24 3.83
N ALA A 242 -12.73 13.39 4.51
CA ALA A 242 -13.94 14.21 4.50
C ALA A 242 -14.04 15.06 3.22
#